data_225e6992d8bbccafed4a1393bc6beb0a
#
_entry.id   225e6992d8bbccafed4a1393bc6beb0a
#
_cell.length_a   1.000
_cell.length_b   1.000
_cell.length_c   1.000
_cell.angle_alpha   90.00
_cell.angle_beta   90.00
_cell.angle_gamma   90.00
#
_symmetry.space_group_name_H-M   'P 1'
#
loop_
_entity.id
_entity.type
_entity.pdbx_description
1 polymer ?
#
loop_
_entity_poly.entity_id
_entity_poly.type
_entity_poly.pdbx_seq_one_letter_code
_entity_poly.pdbx_strand_id
1 'polypeptide(L)'
;FEDAIALGAMHLFGEKYGDIVRVVSIGEDGWSRELCGGTHVDHVGKIGMVNILSEASIGSGVRRVDAVVGESAYEFNAREHALVSQLSDKLNARPDELAERVNALLAKLKESDRRLASMYESQLAASVPALVADTKNSAAPVKVAVKNVGHFGAVDALRKTVLDVRAQLGE
;
A
#
# COMPACT_ATOMS: atom_id res chain seq x y z
N PHE A 1 17.84 -35.98 -29.35
CA PHE A 1 17.62 -34.52 -29.20
C PHE A 1 16.87 -33.95 -30.40
N GLU A 2 17.33 -34.20 -31.62
CA GLU A 2 16.74 -33.61 -32.84
C GLU A 2 15.27 -34.00 -33.04
N ASP A 3 14.89 -35.22 -32.73
CA ASP A 3 13.48 -35.66 -32.78
C ASP A 3 12.59 -34.87 -31.82
N ALA A 4 13.12 -34.52 -30.64
CA ALA A 4 12.38 -33.69 -29.67
C ALA A 4 12.14 -32.28 -30.19
N ILE A 5 13.13 -31.70 -30.86
CA ILE A 5 13.00 -30.37 -31.51
C ILE A 5 12.01 -30.43 -32.67
N ALA A 6 12.05 -31.48 -33.48
CA ALA A 6 11.09 -31.71 -34.56
C ALA A 6 9.63 -31.82 -34.06
N LEU A 7 9.44 -32.32 -32.81
CA LEU A 7 8.15 -32.35 -32.12
C LEU A 7 7.73 -31.00 -31.51
N GLY A 8 8.55 -29.95 -31.66
CA GLY A 8 8.28 -28.62 -31.12
C GLY A 8 8.58 -28.48 -29.61
N ALA A 9 9.45 -29.31 -29.05
CA ALA A 9 9.82 -29.19 -27.64
C ALA A 9 10.68 -27.94 -27.39
N MET A 10 10.31 -27.16 -26.35
CA MET A 10 11.08 -26.01 -25.92
C MET A 10 12.34 -26.43 -25.16
N HIS A 11 13.46 -25.70 -25.42
CA HIS A 11 14.76 -25.94 -24.79
C HIS A 11 15.42 -24.59 -24.42
N LEU A 12 14.91 -23.94 -23.39
CA LEU A 12 15.21 -22.54 -23.10
C LEU A 12 16.48 -22.28 -22.27
N PHE A 13 17.09 -23.32 -21.70
CA PHE A 13 18.08 -23.13 -20.63
C PHE A 13 19.55 -23.24 -21.04
N GLY A 14 19.88 -23.27 -22.34
CA GLY A 14 21.28 -23.31 -22.78
C GLY A 14 22.10 -24.51 -22.27
N GLU A 15 21.41 -25.54 -21.77
CA GLU A 15 22.02 -26.77 -21.26
C GLU A 15 22.62 -27.57 -22.40
N LYS A 16 23.73 -28.26 -22.11
CA LYS A 16 24.28 -29.22 -23.07
C LYS A 16 23.45 -30.50 -22.98
N TYR A 17 22.57 -30.66 -23.94
CA TYR A 17 21.77 -31.90 -24.06
C TYR A 17 22.58 -33.02 -24.69
N GLY A 18 22.44 -34.22 -24.16
CA GLY A 18 22.98 -35.43 -24.78
C GLY A 18 22.10 -35.91 -25.95
N ASP A 19 22.51 -37.02 -26.57
CA ASP A 19 21.75 -37.64 -27.66
C ASP A 19 20.36 -38.09 -27.25
N ILE A 20 20.20 -38.50 -25.97
CA ILE A 20 18.94 -38.95 -25.37
C ILE A 20 18.46 -37.84 -24.43
N VAL A 21 17.26 -37.36 -24.67
CA VAL A 21 16.61 -36.32 -23.86
C VAL A 21 15.24 -36.77 -23.39
N ARG A 22 14.80 -36.22 -22.25
CA ARG A 22 13.45 -36.41 -21.75
C ARG A 22 12.57 -35.24 -22.19
N VAL A 23 11.47 -35.56 -22.87
CA VAL A 23 10.42 -34.58 -23.22
C VAL A 23 9.28 -34.74 -22.24
N VAL A 24 8.91 -33.65 -21.58
CA VAL A 24 7.71 -33.54 -20.76
C VAL A 24 6.62 -32.90 -21.58
N SER A 25 5.53 -33.62 -21.78
CA SER A 25 4.37 -33.12 -22.56
C SER A 25 3.17 -32.96 -21.65
N ILE A 26 2.42 -31.88 -21.81
CA ILE A 26 1.19 -31.57 -21.07
C ILE A 26 0.04 -31.45 -22.07
N GLY A 27 -1.09 -32.09 -21.73
CA GLY A 27 -2.29 -32.15 -22.56
C GLY A 27 -2.24 -33.30 -23.59
N GLU A 28 -3.41 -33.74 -24.03
CA GLU A 28 -3.55 -34.85 -25.01
C GLU A 28 -2.89 -34.46 -26.35
N ASP A 29 -3.02 -33.19 -26.75
CA ASP A 29 -2.42 -32.67 -27.98
C ASP A 29 -0.96 -32.23 -27.77
N GLY A 30 -0.40 -32.38 -26.56
CA GLY A 30 0.92 -31.89 -26.20
C GLY A 30 1.07 -30.39 -26.47
N TRP A 31 0.12 -29.59 -26.01
CA TRP A 31 0.13 -28.12 -26.16
C TRP A 31 1.34 -27.47 -25.46
N SER A 32 1.92 -28.11 -24.46
CA SER A 32 3.20 -27.76 -23.89
C SER A 32 4.13 -28.95 -23.98
N ARG A 33 5.32 -28.74 -24.54
CA ARG A 33 6.41 -29.74 -24.61
C ARG A 33 7.71 -29.06 -24.27
N GLU A 34 8.38 -29.59 -23.26
CA GLU A 34 9.65 -29.03 -22.79
C GLU A 34 10.67 -30.12 -22.51
N LEU A 35 11.95 -29.82 -22.77
CA LEU A 35 13.06 -30.67 -22.34
C LEU A 35 13.29 -30.45 -20.84
N CYS A 36 13.03 -31.45 -20.01
CA CYS A 36 13.26 -31.35 -18.59
C CYS A 36 13.62 -32.68 -17.95
N GLY A 37 14.80 -32.75 -17.33
CA GLY A 37 15.30 -33.90 -16.57
C GLY A 37 14.83 -33.96 -15.12
N GLY A 38 14.08 -32.93 -14.64
CA GLY A 38 13.62 -32.83 -13.24
C GLY A 38 12.54 -33.85 -12.87
N THR A 39 12.13 -33.81 -11.60
CA THR A 39 11.02 -34.62 -11.08
C THR A 39 9.70 -33.95 -11.41
N HIS A 40 8.77 -34.71 -11.94
CA HIS A 40 7.44 -34.25 -12.30
C HIS A 40 6.35 -35.14 -11.66
N VAL A 41 5.21 -34.53 -11.39
CA VAL A 41 3.98 -35.27 -11.11
C VAL A 41 3.51 -35.98 -12.39
N ASP A 42 2.82 -37.09 -12.24
CA ASP A 42 2.29 -37.87 -13.36
C ASP A 42 0.99 -37.27 -13.95
N HIS A 43 0.28 -36.49 -13.19
CA HIS A 43 -0.94 -35.80 -13.61
C HIS A 43 -0.98 -34.36 -13.07
N VAL A 44 -1.36 -33.39 -13.92
CA VAL A 44 -1.50 -31.97 -13.55
C VAL A 44 -2.45 -31.77 -12.36
N GLY A 45 -3.52 -32.57 -12.29
CA GLY A 45 -4.47 -32.51 -11.17
C GLY A 45 -3.87 -32.81 -9.79
N LYS A 46 -2.71 -33.47 -9.72
CA LYS A 46 -1.99 -33.72 -8.45
C LYS A 46 -1.23 -32.49 -7.94
N ILE A 47 -1.04 -31.48 -8.75
CA ILE A 47 -0.46 -30.20 -8.33
C ILE A 47 -1.39 -29.51 -7.32
N GLY A 48 -2.70 -29.70 -7.48
CA GLY A 48 -3.71 -29.07 -6.64
C GLY A 48 -3.90 -27.59 -6.97
N MET A 49 -4.08 -26.80 -5.92
CA MET A 49 -4.26 -25.36 -6.05
C MET A 49 -2.96 -24.66 -6.44
N VAL A 50 -3.06 -23.65 -7.29
CA VAL A 50 -1.93 -22.79 -7.70
C VAL A 50 -2.30 -21.35 -7.45
N ASN A 51 -1.48 -20.64 -6.68
CA ASN A 51 -1.60 -19.18 -6.46
C ASN A 51 -0.36 -18.50 -7.00
N ILE A 52 -0.56 -17.54 -7.91
CA ILE A 52 0.49 -16.66 -8.39
C ILE A 52 0.68 -15.55 -7.35
N LEU A 53 1.89 -15.45 -6.80
CA LEU A 53 2.23 -14.46 -5.79
C LEU A 53 2.72 -13.16 -6.39
N SER A 54 3.54 -13.25 -7.43
CA SER A 54 4.12 -12.08 -8.08
C SER A 54 4.52 -12.35 -9.51
N GLU A 55 4.63 -11.27 -10.27
CA GLU A 55 5.23 -11.24 -11.60
C GLU A 55 6.14 -10.02 -11.70
N ALA A 56 7.37 -10.20 -12.20
CA ALA A 56 8.34 -9.13 -12.35
C ALA A 56 9.16 -9.29 -13.64
N SER A 57 9.58 -8.17 -14.21
CA SER A 57 10.58 -8.18 -15.29
C SER A 57 11.97 -8.34 -14.68
N ILE A 58 12.74 -9.32 -15.17
CA ILE A 58 14.12 -9.61 -14.73
C ILE A 58 15.15 -9.36 -15.82
N GLY A 59 14.71 -8.94 -17.01
CA GLY A 59 15.55 -8.64 -18.14
C GLY A 59 14.73 -8.24 -19.37
N SER A 60 15.40 -7.90 -20.47
CA SER A 60 14.71 -7.58 -21.72
C SER A 60 13.98 -8.82 -22.25
N GLY A 61 12.65 -8.74 -22.30
CA GLY A 61 11.80 -9.84 -22.78
C GLY A 61 11.69 -11.05 -21.85
N VAL A 62 12.27 -10.97 -20.61
CA VAL A 62 12.22 -12.06 -19.64
C VAL A 62 11.40 -11.63 -18.42
N ARG A 63 10.40 -12.45 -18.09
CA ARG A 63 9.53 -12.26 -16.90
C ARG A 63 9.67 -13.43 -15.95
N ARG A 64 9.67 -13.11 -14.67
CA ARG A 64 9.65 -14.07 -13.59
C ARG A 64 8.27 -14.10 -12.95
N VAL A 65 7.74 -15.29 -12.77
CA VAL A 65 6.50 -15.53 -12.03
C VAL A 65 6.85 -16.37 -10.81
N ASP A 66 6.47 -15.91 -9.63
CA ASP A 66 6.57 -16.66 -8.39
C ASP A 66 5.17 -17.18 -8.01
N ALA A 67 5.07 -18.46 -7.72
CA ALA A 67 3.82 -19.11 -7.37
C ALA A 67 4.01 -20.12 -6.25
N VAL A 68 2.94 -20.40 -5.51
CA VAL A 68 2.85 -21.51 -4.55
C VAL A 68 1.80 -22.50 -5.02
N VAL A 69 2.03 -23.80 -4.74
CA VAL A 69 1.16 -24.88 -5.20
C VAL A 69 0.79 -25.84 -4.05
N GLY A 70 -0.27 -26.60 -4.23
CA GLY A 70 -0.71 -27.65 -3.31
C GLY A 70 -0.99 -27.12 -1.91
N GLU A 71 -0.40 -27.75 -0.90
CA GLU A 71 -0.59 -27.40 0.51
C GLU A 71 -0.20 -25.95 0.82
N SER A 72 0.95 -25.49 0.29
CA SER A 72 1.39 -24.10 0.49
C SER A 72 0.42 -23.07 -0.11
N ALA A 73 -0.24 -23.39 -1.22
CA ALA A 73 -1.27 -22.53 -1.79
C ALA A 73 -2.53 -22.50 -0.92
N TYR A 74 -2.91 -23.65 -0.35
CA TYR A 74 -4.01 -23.73 0.61
C TYR A 74 -3.73 -22.91 1.87
N GLU A 75 -2.53 -23.06 2.46
CA GLU A 75 -2.13 -22.29 3.63
C GLU A 75 -2.08 -20.78 3.36
N PHE A 76 -1.64 -20.40 2.16
CA PHE A 76 -1.65 -18.99 1.74
C PHE A 76 -3.06 -18.44 1.75
N ASN A 77 -4.02 -19.11 1.09
CA ASN A 77 -5.42 -18.70 1.06
C ASN A 77 -6.07 -18.72 2.45
N ALA A 78 -5.73 -19.69 3.30
CA ALA A 78 -6.25 -19.75 4.65
C ALA A 78 -5.80 -18.54 5.48
N ARG A 79 -4.53 -18.10 5.33
CA ARG A 79 -4.03 -16.88 5.98
C ARG A 79 -4.73 -15.62 5.48
N GLU A 80 -4.92 -15.49 4.15
CA GLU A 80 -5.66 -14.36 3.58
C GLU A 80 -7.11 -14.33 4.08
N HIS A 81 -7.78 -15.49 4.11
CA HIS A 81 -9.14 -15.59 4.63
C HIS A 81 -9.22 -15.18 6.11
N ALA A 82 -8.27 -15.64 6.93
CA ALA A 82 -8.21 -15.27 8.34
C ALA A 82 -8.00 -13.76 8.53
N LEU A 83 -7.14 -13.14 7.71
CA LEU A 83 -6.90 -11.69 7.73
C LEU A 83 -8.16 -10.91 7.35
N VAL A 84 -8.84 -11.32 6.28
CA VAL A 84 -10.10 -10.71 5.84
C VAL A 84 -11.17 -10.84 6.93
N SER A 85 -11.29 -11.99 7.57
CA SER A 85 -12.22 -12.21 8.69
C SER A 85 -11.92 -11.27 9.86
N GLN A 86 -10.65 -11.14 10.25
CA GLN A 86 -10.25 -10.21 11.32
C GLN A 86 -10.57 -8.76 10.99
N LEU A 87 -10.38 -8.34 9.73
CA LEU A 87 -10.73 -6.99 9.29
C LEU A 87 -12.24 -6.76 9.30
N SER A 88 -13.02 -7.76 8.87
CA SER A 88 -14.47 -7.74 8.89
C SER A 88 -15.01 -7.52 10.31
N ASP A 89 -14.47 -8.27 11.27
CA ASP A 89 -14.85 -8.14 12.70
C ASP A 89 -14.48 -6.75 13.24
N LYS A 90 -13.25 -6.27 12.98
CA LYS A 90 -12.79 -4.97 13.48
C LYS A 90 -13.57 -3.80 12.90
N LEU A 91 -13.97 -3.89 11.64
CA LEU A 91 -14.67 -2.83 10.92
C LEU A 91 -16.19 -2.99 10.98
N ASN A 92 -16.69 -4.10 11.56
CA ASN A 92 -18.09 -4.48 11.56
C ASN A 92 -18.71 -4.35 10.17
N ALA A 93 -18.08 -5.01 9.20
CA ALA A 93 -18.46 -4.96 7.79
C ALA A 93 -18.24 -6.35 7.16
N ARG A 94 -19.04 -6.69 6.15
CA ARG A 94 -18.83 -7.91 5.38
C ARG A 94 -17.57 -7.81 4.52
N PRO A 95 -16.95 -8.93 4.12
CA PRO A 95 -15.75 -8.93 3.29
C PRO A 95 -15.86 -8.08 2.02
N ASP A 96 -17.00 -8.14 1.34
CA ASP A 96 -17.30 -7.39 0.12
C ASP A 96 -17.49 -5.88 0.36
N GLU A 97 -17.77 -5.45 1.59
CA GLU A 97 -17.97 -4.06 2.00
C GLU A 97 -16.71 -3.41 2.61
N LEU A 98 -15.66 -4.17 2.85
CA LEU A 98 -14.47 -3.69 3.56
C LEU A 98 -13.83 -2.47 2.90
N ALA A 99 -13.69 -2.49 1.57
CA ALA A 99 -13.09 -1.39 0.83
C ALA A 99 -13.89 -0.08 0.98
N GLU A 100 -15.21 -0.17 0.89
CA GLU A 100 -16.10 0.98 1.08
C GLU A 100 -16.04 1.49 2.52
N ARG A 101 -16.02 0.58 3.50
CA ARG A 101 -15.93 0.91 4.91
C ARG A 101 -14.64 1.65 5.24
N VAL A 102 -13.51 1.19 4.71
CA VAL A 102 -12.21 1.87 4.86
C VAL A 102 -12.25 3.27 4.25
N ASN A 103 -12.76 3.41 3.03
CA ASN A 103 -12.90 4.72 2.38
C ASN A 103 -13.78 5.69 3.19
N ALA A 104 -14.88 5.21 3.75
CA ALA A 104 -15.75 6.01 4.61
C ALA A 104 -15.04 6.46 5.89
N LEU A 105 -14.22 5.61 6.51
CA LEU A 105 -13.42 5.96 7.68
C LEU A 105 -12.33 6.99 7.34
N LEU A 106 -11.65 6.85 6.23
CA LEU A 106 -10.66 7.82 5.76
C LEU A 106 -11.30 9.20 5.47
N ALA A 107 -12.49 9.21 4.86
CA ALA A 107 -13.23 10.44 4.64
C ALA A 107 -13.63 11.14 5.96
N LYS A 108 -14.12 10.36 6.96
CA LYS A 108 -14.45 10.88 8.29
C LYS A 108 -13.21 11.42 9.02
N LEU A 109 -12.08 10.72 8.91
CA LEU A 109 -10.82 11.19 9.49
C LEU A 109 -10.42 12.54 8.90
N LYS A 110 -10.39 12.64 7.56
CA LYS A 110 -10.08 13.89 6.87
C LYS A 110 -11.00 15.05 7.24
N GLU A 111 -12.29 14.77 7.40
CA GLU A 111 -13.26 15.78 7.84
C GLU A 111 -13.02 16.20 9.29
N SER A 112 -12.73 15.25 10.18
CA SER A 112 -12.39 15.52 11.58
C SER A 112 -11.13 16.40 11.68
N ASP A 113 -10.09 16.09 10.92
CA ASP A 113 -8.85 16.87 10.88
C ASP A 113 -9.10 18.30 10.40
N ARG A 114 -9.96 18.49 9.39
CA ARG A 114 -10.36 19.81 8.92
C ARG A 114 -11.10 20.60 10.00
N ARG A 115 -12.02 19.96 10.72
CA ARG A 115 -12.75 20.61 11.82
C ARG A 115 -11.82 21.03 12.94
N LEU A 116 -10.90 20.15 13.33
CA LEU A 116 -9.89 20.47 14.33
C LEU A 116 -9.03 21.65 13.90
N ALA A 117 -8.54 21.67 12.65
CA ALA A 117 -7.77 22.79 12.13
C ALA A 117 -8.56 24.10 12.17
N SER A 118 -9.82 24.11 11.73
CA SER A 118 -10.71 25.27 11.79
C SER A 118 -10.97 25.73 13.22
N MET A 119 -11.14 24.81 14.17
CA MET A 119 -11.30 25.16 15.59
C MET A 119 -10.06 25.83 16.16
N TYR A 120 -8.85 25.30 15.85
CA TYR A 120 -7.60 25.92 16.26
C TYR A 120 -7.40 27.32 15.65
N GLU A 121 -7.69 27.50 14.37
CA GLU A 121 -7.65 28.80 13.72
C GLU A 121 -8.60 29.79 14.37
N SER A 122 -9.84 29.38 14.66
CA SER A 122 -10.83 30.23 15.34
C SER A 122 -10.40 30.59 16.76
N GLN A 123 -9.81 29.65 17.49
CA GLN A 123 -9.30 29.90 18.83
C GLN A 123 -8.12 30.86 18.85
N LEU A 124 -7.21 30.75 17.88
CA LEU A 124 -6.08 31.65 17.70
C LEU A 124 -6.59 33.07 17.34
N ALA A 125 -7.51 33.16 16.37
CA ALA A 125 -8.10 34.43 15.98
C ALA A 125 -8.83 35.13 17.15
N ALA A 126 -9.58 34.39 17.95
CA ALA A 126 -10.24 34.88 19.16
C ALA A 126 -9.25 35.39 20.23
N SER A 127 -7.99 34.96 20.19
CA SER A 127 -6.97 35.40 21.14
C SER A 127 -6.30 36.75 20.73
N VAL A 128 -6.45 37.19 19.47
CA VAL A 128 -5.81 38.41 18.93
C VAL A 128 -6.15 39.66 19.73
N PRO A 129 -7.43 39.98 20.05
CA PRO A 129 -7.78 41.20 20.81
C PRO A 129 -7.11 41.26 22.18
N ALA A 130 -7.04 40.14 22.90
CA ALA A 130 -6.37 40.07 24.20
C ALA A 130 -4.86 40.33 24.08
N LEU A 131 -4.21 39.70 23.08
CA LEU A 131 -2.79 39.95 22.81
C LEU A 131 -2.47 41.39 22.46
N VAL A 132 -3.32 42.04 21.67
CA VAL A 132 -3.21 43.46 21.32
C VAL A 132 -3.36 44.33 22.56
N ALA A 133 -4.34 44.05 23.42
CA ALA A 133 -4.57 44.79 24.67
C ALA A 133 -3.37 44.64 25.64
N ASP A 134 -2.88 43.44 25.85
CA ASP A 134 -1.72 43.18 26.70
C ASP A 134 -0.47 43.91 26.20
N THR A 135 -0.26 43.92 24.88
CA THR A 135 0.88 44.63 24.26
C THR A 135 0.76 46.15 24.42
N LYS A 136 -0.41 46.71 24.20
CA LYS A 136 -0.66 48.17 24.35
C LYS A 136 -0.48 48.64 25.80
N ASN A 137 -0.87 47.84 26.76
CA ASN A 137 -0.80 48.13 28.19
C ASN A 137 0.60 47.91 28.79
N SER A 138 1.53 47.35 28.02
CA SER A 138 2.90 47.15 28.51
C SER A 138 3.59 48.50 28.74
N ALA A 139 4.18 48.69 29.91
CA ALA A 139 4.96 49.87 30.27
C ALA A 139 6.39 49.87 29.70
N ALA A 140 6.80 48.79 29.04
CA ALA A 140 8.14 48.65 28.46
C ALA A 140 8.37 49.60 27.27
N PRO A 141 9.60 50.12 27.06
CA PRO A 141 9.92 50.95 25.93
C PRO A 141 9.78 50.25 24.59
N VAL A 142 9.91 48.89 24.59
CA VAL A 142 9.63 48.03 23.44
C VAL A 142 8.36 47.25 23.74
N LYS A 143 7.42 47.27 22.82
CA LYS A 143 6.16 46.52 22.96
C LYS A 143 6.38 45.05 22.66
N VAL A 144 6.17 44.21 23.64
CA VAL A 144 6.36 42.74 23.54
C VAL A 144 5.11 42.04 24.06
N ALA A 145 4.60 41.07 23.31
CA ALA A 145 3.60 40.12 23.77
C ALA A 145 4.17 38.71 23.75
N VAL A 146 3.99 38.01 24.86
CA VAL A 146 4.36 36.59 24.97
C VAL A 146 3.15 35.79 25.45
N LYS A 147 2.77 34.79 24.69
CA LYS A 147 1.66 33.92 25.04
C LYS A 147 1.96 32.47 24.65
N ASN A 148 1.70 31.59 25.57
CA ASN A 148 1.65 30.15 25.26
C ASN A 148 0.30 29.88 24.59
N VAL A 149 0.33 29.55 23.29
CA VAL A 149 -0.88 29.26 22.51
C VAL A 149 -1.29 27.78 22.58
N GLY A 150 -0.51 26.96 23.30
CA GLY A 150 -0.76 25.52 23.41
C GLY A 150 -0.65 24.81 22.06
N HIS A 151 -1.60 23.95 21.77
CA HIS A 151 -1.70 23.28 20.46
C HIS A 151 -2.36 24.21 19.45
N PHE A 152 -1.69 24.49 18.33
CA PHE A 152 -2.13 25.50 17.35
C PHE A 152 -2.40 24.94 15.92
N GLY A 153 -2.31 23.63 15.74
CA GLY A 153 -2.52 22.97 14.44
C GLY A 153 -1.39 23.23 13.46
N ALA A 154 -1.59 24.14 12.51
CA ALA A 154 -0.62 24.44 11.46
C ALA A 154 0.22 25.71 11.75
N VAL A 155 1.48 25.70 11.34
CA VAL A 155 2.40 26.85 11.47
C VAL A 155 1.86 28.11 10.77
N ASP A 156 1.17 27.94 9.65
CA ASP A 156 0.58 29.05 8.88
C ASP A 156 -0.53 29.78 9.65
N ALA A 157 -1.32 29.05 10.46
CA ALA A 157 -2.32 29.65 11.34
C ALA A 157 -1.66 30.53 12.41
N LEU A 158 -0.56 30.08 12.99
CA LEU A 158 0.22 30.85 13.94
C LEU A 158 0.82 32.12 13.30
N ARG A 159 1.42 31.96 12.10
CA ARG A 159 1.95 33.11 11.32
C ARG A 159 0.88 34.15 11.04
N LYS A 160 -0.29 33.71 10.59
CA LYS A 160 -1.44 34.61 10.37
C LYS A 160 -1.83 35.36 11.63
N THR A 161 -1.93 34.66 12.78
CA THR A 161 -2.24 35.31 14.06
C THR A 161 -1.23 36.37 14.43
N VAL A 162 0.07 36.14 14.23
CA VAL A 162 1.12 37.14 14.48
C VAL A 162 0.95 38.36 13.57
N LEU A 163 0.66 38.13 12.27
CA LEU A 163 0.42 39.23 11.32
C LEU A 163 -0.83 40.02 11.68
N ASP A 164 -1.90 39.35 12.12
CA ASP A 164 -3.14 40.03 12.55
C ASP A 164 -2.93 40.88 13.80
N VAL A 165 -2.16 40.40 14.78
CA VAL A 165 -1.75 41.20 15.96
C VAL A 165 -0.94 42.42 15.56
N ARG A 166 0.07 42.23 14.69
CA ARG A 166 0.92 43.30 14.18
C ARG A 166 0.12 44.38 13.45
N ALA A 167 -0.78 43.96 12.55
CA ALA A 167 -1.64 44.91 11.82
C ALA A 167 -2.54 45.76 12.75
N GLN A 168 -3.05 45.17 13.86
CA GLN A 168 -3.87 45.91 14.84
C GLN A 168 -3.05 46.80 15.79
N LEU A 169 -1.76 46.60 15.89
CA LEU A 169 -0.85 47.50 16.62
C LEU A 169 -0.41 48.69 15.78
N GLY A 170 -0.62 48.66 14.46
CA GLY A 170 -0.31 49.80 13.55
C GLY A 170 1.12 49.77 13.03
N GLU A 171 1.79 48.61 13.05
CA GLU A 171 3.15 48.41 12.54
C GLU A 171 3.18 47.64 11.20
#